data_70432ed631e4a31240c930c3e2490f0d
#
_entry.id   70432ed631e4a31240c930c3e2490f0d
#
_cell.length_a   1.000
_cell.length_b   1.000
_cell.length_c   1.000
_cell.angle_alpha   90.00
_cell.angle_beta   90.00
_cell.angle_gamma   90.00
#
_symmetry.space_group_name_H-M   'P 1'
#
loop_
_entity.id
_entity.type
_entity.pdbx_description
1 polymer ?
#
loop_
_entity_poly.entity_id
_entity_poly.type
_entity_poly.pdbx_seq_one_letter_code
_entity_poly.pdbx_strand_id
1 'polypeptide(L)'
;MNISIKCPHCGGELQVTSATGLEEKNAACPKCTKLSAIKDYLPKYSLKVDNKNYQLHFGRQWIGRKTETNDAEVQIPDKTCYMSKKHAIIELRCTPAGVECTFEEHGKNPTDKEGIELIKDDIIYLNVNDCLTLGGRKMYLDYNFE
;
A
#
# COMPACT_ATOMS: atom_id res chain seq x y z
N MET A 1 0.02 -20.24 1.28
CA MET A 1 -0.40 -19.81 -0.07
C MET A 1 0.81 -19.39 -0.87
N ASN A 2 0.93 -19.89 -2.09
CA ASN A 2 2.02 -19.50 -2.97
C ASN A 2 1.68 -18.20 -3.67
N ILE A 3 2.68 -17.32 -3.77
CA ILE A 3 2.56 -16.06 -4.49
C ILE A 3 3.62 -15.99 -5.58
N SER A 4 3.27 -15.30 -6.66
CA SER A 4 4.20 -15.07 -7.77
C SER A 4 5.01 -13.83 -7.51
N ILE A 5 6.32 -13.93 -7.69
CA ILE A 5 7.26 -12.81 -7.55
C ILE A 5 8.14 -12.73 -8.79
N LYS A 6 8.79 -11.59 -8.95
CA LYS A 6 9.63 -11.33 -10.13
C LYS A 6 10.97 -10.77 -9.71
N CYS A 7 12.04 -11.36 -10.19
CA CYS A 7 13.39 -10.90 -9.86
C CYS A 7 13.61 -9.47 -10.37
N PRO A 8 14.04 -8.53 -9.49
CA PRO A 8 14.28 -7.15 -9.91
C PRO A 8 15.51 -6.99 -10.82
N HIS A 9 16.38 -8.01 -10.89
CA HIS A 9 17.62 -7.94 -11.68
C HIS A 9 17.46 -8.57 -13.06
N CYS A 10 16.87 -9.79 -13.14
CA CYS A 10 16.76 -10.51 -14.41
C CYS A 10 15.34 -10.60 -14.96
N GLY A 11 14.33 -10.20 -14.19
CA GLY A 11 12.94 -10.27 -14.60
C GLY A 11 12.33 -11.67 -14.59
N GLY A 12 13.05 -12.67 -14.07
CA GLY A 12 12.55 -14.04 -13.99
C GLY A 12 11.41 -14.18 -12.99
N GLU A 13 10.37 -14.91 -13.38
CA GLU A 13 9.24 -15.18 -12.48
C GLU A 13 9.55 -16.36 -11.58
N LEU A 14 9.18 -16.22 -10.31
CA LEU A 14 9.37 -17.22 -9.27
C LEU A 14 8.10 -17.35 -8.46
N GLN A 15 7.98 -18.48 -7.76
CA GLN A 15 6.90 -18.67 -6.79
C GLN A 15 7.48 -18.96 -5.42
N VAL A 16 6.90 -18.34 -4.41
CA VAL A 16 7.30 -18.54 -3.01
C VAL A 16 6.07 -18.76 -2.15
N THR A 17 6.25 -19.47 -1.05
CA THR A 17 5.19 -19.61 -0.05
C THR A 17 5.17 -18.39 0.82
N SER A 18 4.03 -17.71 0.87
CA SER A 18 3.88 -16.52 1.69
C SER A 18 3.79 -16.89 3.17
N ALA A 19 4.46 -16.08 3.98
CA ALA A 19 4.48 -16.23 5.43
C ALA A 19 4.59 -14.85 6.07
N THR A 20 4.25 -14.77 7.35
CA THR A 20 4.37 -13.53 8.10
C THR A 20 5.82 -13.02 8.09
N GLY A 21 6.01 -11.76 7.67
CA GLY A 21 7.32 -11.13 7.63
C GLY A 21 8.19 -11.53 6.46
N LEU A 22 7.64 -12.20 5.45
CA LEU A 22 8.40 -12.63 4.27
C LEU A 22 9.08 -11.45 3.57
N GLU A 23 8.45 -10.27 3.52
CA GLU A 23 8.99 -9.07 2.88
C GLU A 23 10.31 -8.59 3.50
N GLU A 24 10.56 -8.94 4.76
CA GLU A 24 11.79 -8.57 5.47
C GLU A 24 12.95 -9.51 5.19
N LYS A 25 12.70 -10.66 4.55
CA LYS A 25 13.73 -11.68 4.29
C LYS A 25 14.43 -11.40 2.96
N ASN A 26 15.64 -11.95 2.83
CA ASN A 26 16.42 -11.88 1.61
C ASN A 26 16.35 -13.23 0.88
N ALA A 27 16.46 -13.17 -0.44
CA ALA A 27 16.51 -14.36 -1.28
C ALA A 27 17.43 -14.13 -2.46
N ALA A 28 18.10 -15.22 -2.88
CA ALA A 28 18.87 -15.24 -4.11
C ALA A 28 18.01 -15.78 -5.24
N CYS A 29 18.02 -15.10 -6.38
CA CYS A 29 17.30 -15.57 -7.55
C CYS A 29 17.99 -16.83 -8.11
N PRO A 30 17.30 -17.95 -8.30
CA PRO A 30 17.91 -19.16 -8.85
C PRO A 30 18.35 -19.02 -10.31
N LYS A 31 17.87 -18.00 -11.02
CA LYS A 31 18.21 -17.77 -12.44
C LYS A 31 19.44 -16.89 -12.60
N CYS A 32 19.55 -15.80 -11.83
CA CYS A 32 20.68 -14.86 -11.95
C CYS A 32 21.60 -14.83 -10.75
N THR A 33 21.27 -15.54 -9.67
CA THR A 33 22.04 -15.70 -8.43
C THR A 33 22.22 -14.43 -7.58
N LYS A 34 21.67 -13.29 -8.00
CA LYS A 34 21.76 -12.05 -7.22
C LYS A 34 20.86 -12.10 -5.99
N LEU A 35 21.36 -11.55 -4.89
CA LEU A 35 20.64 -11.46 -3.61
C LEU A 35 19.87 -10.16 -3.54
N SER A 36 18.62 -10.22 -3.11
CA SER A 36 17.80 -9.02 -2.84
C SER A 36 16.78 -9.33 -1.75
N ALA A 37 16.24 -8.28 -1.12
CA ALA A 37 15.14 -8.44 -0.19
C ALA A 37 13.90 -8.92 -0.95
N ILE A 38 13.08 -9.74 -0.31
CA ILE A 38 11.84 -10.27 -0.92
C ILE A 38 10.92 -9.12 -1.34
N LYS A 39 10.87 -8.02 -0.58
CA LYS A 39 10.05 -6.86 -0.96
C LYS A 39 10.39 -6.31 -2.35
N ASP A 40 11.63 -6.50 -2.82
CA ASP A 40 12.04 -6.05 -4.15
C ASP A 40 11.60 -7.01 -5.26
N TYR A 41 11.24 -8.26 -4.91
CA TYR A 41 10.66 -9.24 -5.81
C TYR A 41 9.13 -9.12 -5.90
N LEU A 42 8.51 -8.47 -4.91
CA LEU A 42 7.05 -8.33 -4.84
C LEU A 42 6.55 -7.23 -5.78
N PRO A 43 5.27 -7.27 -6.18
CA PRO A 43 4.69 -6.16 -6.94
C PRO A 43 4.81 -4.86 -6.18
N LYS A 44 4.93 -3.76 -6.92
CA LYS A 44 4.89 -2.42 -6.34
C LYS A 44 3.44 -1.99 -6.20
N TYR A 45 3.04 -1.66 -4.99
CA TYR A 45 1.71 -1.18 -4.67
C TYR A 45 1.67 0.34 -4.69
N SER A 46 0.58 0.90 -5.16
CA SER A 46 0.39 2.35 -5.22
C SER A 46 -1.07 2.70 -4.95
N LEU A 47 -1.28 3.96 -4.58
CA LEU A 47 -2.62 4.55 -4.53
C LEU A 47 -2.78 5.45 -5.74
N LYS A 48 -3.86 5.25 -6.49
CA LYS A 48 -4.22 6.13 -7.60
C LYS A 48 -5.21 7.17 -7.11
N VAL A 49 -4.83 8.44 -7.22
CA VAL A 49 -5.66 9.59 -6.83
C VAL A 49 -5.54 10.64 -7.93
N ASP A 50 -6.66 11.04 -8.54
CA ASP A 50 -6.70 12.10 -9.56
C ASP A 50 -5.65 11.88 -10.68
N ASN A 51 -5.55 10.65 -11.20
CA ASN A 51 -4.60 10.24 -12.25
C ASN A 51 -3.13 10.29 -11.83
N LYS A 52 -2.83 10.43 -10.53
CA LYS A 52 -1.48 10.34 -10.00
C LYS A 52 -1.33 9.05 -9.23
N ASN A 53 -0.13 8.46 -9.30
CA ASN A 53 0.23 7.29 -8.54
C ASN A 53 1.12 7.69 -7.38
N TYR A 54 0.74 7.28 -6.17
CA TYR A 54 1.54 7.46 -4.96
C TYR A 54 2.04 6.10 -4.54
N GLN A 55 3.35 5.87 -4.68
CA GLN A 55 3.93 4.57 -4.36
C GLN A 55 3.87 4.30 -2.86
N LEU A 56 3.44 3.09 -2.52
CA LEU A 56 3.48 2.57 -1.16
C LEU A 56 4.71 1.69 -0.99
N HIS A 57 5.20 1.60 0.26
CA HIS A 57 6.25 0.65 0.61
C HIS A 57 5.71 -0.38 1.59
N PHE A 58 6.42 -1.47 1.78
CA PHE A 58 6.04 -2.46 2.78
C PHE A 58 6.28 -1.89 4.18
N GLY A 59 5.37 -2.22 5.11
CA GLY A 59 5.34 -1.66 6.45
C GLY A 59 4.22 -0.65 6.62
N ARG A 60 4.28 0.08 7.71
CA ARG A 60 3.28 1.10 8.07
C ARG A 60 3.69 2.45 7.50
N GLN A 61 2.71 3.19 6.97
CA GLN A 61 2.93 4.52 6.43
C GLN A 61 1.68 5.37 6.62
N TRP A 62 1.88 6.65 6.89
CA TRP A 62 0.79 7.61 6.99
C TRP A 62 0.43 8.16 5.62
N ILE A 63 -0.86 8.38 5.41
CA ILE A 63 -1.35 9.17 4.29
C ILE A 63 -2.13 10.37 4.81
N GLY A 64 -2.06 11.48 4.10
CA GLY A 64 -2.77 12.67 4.50
C GLY A 64 -2.62 13.83 3.55
N ARG A 65 -3.18 14.96 3.96
CA ARG A 65 -3.19 16.17 3.16
C ARG A 65 -1.80 16.78 3.07
N LYS A 66 -1.38 17.10 1.86
CA LYS A 66 -0.08 17.74 1.62
C LYS A 66 -0.04 19.14 2.25
N THR A 67 0.97 19.36 3.08
CA THR A 67 1.28 20.67 3.66
C THR A 67 2.80 20.81 3.74
N GLU A 68 3.29 22.02 3.98
CA GLU A 68 4.74 22.27 4.11
C GLU A 68 5.36 21.60 5.33
N THR A 69 4.55 21.36 6.36
CA THR A 69 5.03 20.81 7.64
C THR A 69 4.61 19.36 7.88
N ASN A 70 3.80 18.77 7.01
CA ASN A 70 3.36 17.39 7.19
C ASN A 70 4.48 16.42 6.86
N ASP A 71 4.69 15.43 7.73
CA ASP A 71 5.71 14.39 7.57
C ASP A 71 5.12 13.03 7.17
N ALA A 72 3.84 12.98 6.76
CA ALA A 72 3.25 11.75 6.24
C ALA A 72 4.00 11.27 4.99
N GLU A 73 4.18 9.95 4.86
CA GLU A 73 4.92 9.37 3.73
C GLU A 73 4.19 9.58 2.40
N VAL A 74 2.85 9.55 2.44
CA VAL A 74 2.02 9.82 1.27
C VAL A 74 1.23 11.10 1.52
N GLN A 75 1.51 12.12 0.72
CA GLN A 75 0.85 13.42 0.86
C GLN A 75 0.07 13.74 -0.40
N ILE A 76 -1.22 14.00 -0.23
CA ILE A 76 -2.15 14.23 -1.33
C ILE A 76 -2.65 15.68 -1.26
N PRO A 77 -2.51 16.47 -2.35
CA PRO A 77 -3.04 17.82 -2.37
C PRO A 77 -4.56 17.81 -2.18
N ASP A 78 -5.05 18.62 -1.26
CA ASP A 78 -6.47 18.79 -1.00
C ASP A 78 -6.77 20.23 -0.61
N LYS A 79 -7.28 21.00 -1.57
CA LYS A 79 -7.60 22.43 -1.37
C LYS A 79 -8.79 22.62 -0.42
N THR A 80 -9.67 21.63 -0.31
CA THR A 80 -10.86 21.74 0.55
C THR A 80 -10.53 21.54 2.02
N CYS A 81 -9.37 20.97 2.34
CA CYS A 81 -8.92 20.64 3.68
C CYS A 81 -9.83 19.64 4.42
N TYR A 82 -10.66 18.88 3.72
CA TYR A 82 -11.45 17.81 4.31
C TYR A 82 -10.57 16.63 4.73
N MET A 83 -9.51 16.35 3.97
CA MET A 83 -8.55 15.33 4.34
C MET A 83 -7.66 15.85 5.47
N SER A 84 -7.50 15.06 6.53
CA SER A 84 -6.62 15.41 7.64
C SER A 84 -5.16 15.28 7.23
N LYS A 85 -4.25 16.00 7.90
CA LYS A 85 -2.80 15.90 7.68
C LYS A 85 -2.30 14.47 7.90
N LYS A 86 -2.78 13.81 8.93
CA LYS A 86 -2.56 12.39 9.19
C LYS A 86 -3.91 11.69 9.20
N HIS A 87 -4.38 11.35 8.02
CA HIS A 87 -5.74 10.87 7.81
C HIS A 87 -5.87 9.38 8.09
N ALA A 88 -4.90 8.60 7.69
CA ALA A 88 -4.95 7.16 7.84
C ALA A 88 -3.56 6.54 7.82
N ILE A 89 -3.48 5.30 8.32
CA ILE A 89 -2.29 4.47 8.21
C ILE A 89 -2.60 3.34 7.23
N ILE A 90 -1.74 3.16 6.24
CA ILE A 90 -1.79 2.02 5.35
C ILE A 90 -0.61 1.12 5.68
N GLU A 91 -0.88 -0.18 5.81
CA GLU A 91 0.16 -1.18 6.06
C GLU A 91 0.12 -2.25 5.01
N LEU A 92 1.28 -2.50 4.38
CA LEU A 92 1.51 -3.62 3.48
C LEU A 92 2.37 -4.65 4.18
N ARG A 93 1.94 -5.90 4.18
CA ARG A 93 2.70 -6.99 4.80
C ARG A 93 2.42 -8.31 4.10
N CYS A 94 3.36 -9.23 4.19
CA CYS A 94 3.13 -10.61 3.81
C CYS A 94 2.55 -11.38 5.00
N THR A 95 1.58 -12.24 4.71
CA THR A 95 0.95 -13.15 5.66
C THR A 95 0.88 -14.53 5.03
N PRO A 96 0.52 -15.60 5.77
CA PRO A 96 0.31 -16.91 5.15
C PRO A 96 -0.73 -16.90 4.02
N ALA A 97 -1.64 -15.93 4.00
CA ALA A 97 -2.65 -15.77 2.96
C ALA A 97 -2.16 -14.95 1.75
N GLY A 98 -0.92 -14.48 1.75
CA GLY A 98 -0.36 -13.66 0.69
C GLY A 98 -0.05 -12.24 1.15
N VAL A 99 0.06 -11.30 0.20
CA VAL A 99 0.26 -9.89 0.53
C VAL A 99 -1.08 -9.29 0.97
N GLU A 100 -1.09 -8.65 2.12
CA GLU A 100 -2.26 -7.97 2.66
C GLU A 100 -2.00 -6.48 2.80
N CYS A 101 -3.04 -5.70 2.53
CA CYS A 101 -3.05 -4.26 2.75
C CYS A 101 -4.17 -3.92 3.73
N THR A 102 -3.86 -3.14 4.77
CA THR A 102 -4.86 -2.64 5.70
C THR A 102 -4.88 -1.12 5.69
N PHE A 103 -6.05 -0.58 5.99
CA PHE A 103 -6.29 0.85 6.11
C PHE A 103 -6.86 1.12 7.50
N GLU A 104 -6.20 1.99 8.26
CA GLU A 104 -6.62 2.36 9.62
C GLU A 104 -7.05 3.83 9.63
N GLU A 105 -8.32 4.07 9.95
CA GLU A 105 -8.94 5.39 9.89
C GLU A 105 -8.52 6.28 11.07
N HIS A 106 -8.07 7.49 10.77
CA HIS A 106 -7.74 8.51 11.77
C HIS A 106 -8.20 9.91 11.37
N GLY A 107 -8.92 10.03 10.27
CA GLY A 107 -9.37 11.32 9.75
C GLY A 107 -10.40 12.00 10.62
N LYS A 108 -10.36 13.33 10.66
CA LYS A 108 -11.37 14.14 11.30
C LYS A 108 -12.69 14.05 10.56
N ASN A 109 -12.63 14.07 9.22
CA ASN A 109 -13.78 13.79 8.35
C ASN A 109 -13.67 12.34 7.89
N PRO A 110 -14.71 11.52 8.07
CA PRO A 110 -14.59 10.09 7.83
C PRO A 110 -14.26 9.73 6.39
N THR A 111 -13.48 8.66 6.25
CA THR A 111 -13.28 8.00 4.97
C THR A 111 -14.51 7.18 4.65
N ASP A 112 -14.91 7.17 3.39
CA ASP A 112 -16.05 6.41 2.90
C ASP A 112 -15.52 5.26 2.03
N LYS A 113 -15.96 4.04 2.32
CA LYS A 113 -15.70 2.88 1.48
C LYS A 113 -17.03 2.39 0.91
N GLU A 114 -17.26 2.66 -0.38
CA GLU A 114 -18.45 2.19 -1.10
C GLU A 114 -19.76 2.57 -0.41
N GLY A 115 -19.86 3.81 0.06
CA GLY A 115 -21.05 4.34 0.72
C GLY A 115 -21.11 4.10 2.23
N ILE A 116 -20.12 3.45 2.81
CA ILE A 116 -20.05 3.18 4.25
C ILE A 116 -18.95 4.02 4.87
N GLU A 117 -19.32 4.88 5.81
CA GLU A 117 -18.35 5.70 6.55
C GLU A 117 -17.60 4.86 7.57
N LEU A 118 -16.28 5.02 7.60
CA LEU A 118 -15.44 4.40 8.62
C LEU A 118 -15.48 5.20 9.90
N ILE A 119 -15.34 4.52 11.03
CA ILE A 119 -15.26 5.14 12.35
C ILE A 119 -13.77 5.26 12.70
N LYS A 120 -13.41 6.30 13.45
CA LYS A 120 -12.03 6.50 13.90
C LYS A 120 -11.49 5.22 14.55
N ASP A 121 -10.26 4.87 14.20
CA ASP A 121 -9.55 3.67 14.62
C ASP A 121 -10.04 2.35 13.98
N ASP A 122 -11.02 2.40 13.08
CA ASP A 122 -11.40 1.24 12.29
C ASP A 122 -10.23 0.78 11.42
N ILE A 123 -10.03 -0.53 11.36
CA ILE A 123 -9.04 -1.15 10.50
C ILE A 123 -9.78 -2.05 9.52
N ILE A 124 -9.58 -1.82 8.22
CA ILE A 124 -10.20 -2.61 7.17
C ILE A 124 -9.15 -3.16 6.23
N TYR A 125 -9.46 -4.26 5.56
CA TYR A 125 -8.62 -4.77 4.48
C TYR A 125 -8.92 -4.01 3.19
N LEU A 126 -7.87 -3.70 2.44
CA LEU A 126 -7.97 -3.16 1.09
C LEU A 126 -7.53 -4.20 0.09
N ASN A 127 -8.37 -4.45 -0.90
CA ASN A 127 -8.01 -5.26 -2.05
C ASN A 127 -7.70 -4.35 -3.23
N VAL A 128 -6.95 -4.87 -4.20
CA VAL A 128 -6.67 -4.15 -5.45
C VAL A 128 -7.98 -3.75 -6.10
N ASN A 129 -8.05 -2.51 -6.58
CA ASN A 129 -9.22 -1.85 -7.17
C ASN A 129 -10.32 -1.45 -6.18
N ASP A 130 -10.16 -1.69 -4.89
CA ASP A 130 -11.08 -1.12 -3.90
C ASP A 130 -11.01 0.40 -3.94
N CYS A 131 -12.18 1.04 -3.89
CA CYS A 131 -12.28 2.49 -3.92
C CYS A 131 -12.60 3.04 -2.54
N LEU A 132 -11.81 4.02 -2.11
CA LEU A 132 -12.06 4.80 -0.90
C LEU A 132 -12.25 6.27 -1.28
N THR A 133 -13.08 6.98 -0.51
CA THR A 133 -13.23 8.43 -0.66
C THR A 133 -12.70 9.11 0.59
N LEU A 134 -11.60 9.86 0.44
CA LEU A 134 -10.99 10.64 1.50
C LEU A 134 -11.09 12.12 1.14
N GLY A 135 -11.75 12.90 1.98
CA GLY A 135 -11.89 14.33 1.73
C GLY A 135 -12.49 14.65 0.37
N GLY A 136 -13.45 13.84 -0.10
CA GLY A 136 -14.08 13.99 -1.40
C GLY A 136 -13.25 13.47 -2.58
N ARG A 137 -12.06 12.93 -2.32
CA ARG A 137 -11.20 12.40 -3.37
C ARG A 137 -11.26 10.87 -3.39
N LYS A 138 -11.44 10.31 -4.59
CA LYS A 138 -11.46 8.86 -4.76
C LYS A 138 -10.05 8.30 -4.90
N MET A 139 -9.78 7.22 -4.16
CA MET A 139 -8.52 6.49 -4.19
C MET A 139 -8.76 5.03 -4.54
N TYR A 140 -7.81 4.48 -5.28
CA TYR A 140 -7.81 3.05 -5.63
C TYR A 140 -6.46 2.44 -5.29
N LEU A 141 -6.50 1.23 -4.71
CA LEU A 141 -5.28 0.44 -4.55
C LEU A 141 -4.96 -0.26 -5.88
N ASP A 142 -3.72 -0.16 -6.31
CA ASP A 142 -3.24 -0.78 -7.53
C ASP A 142 -1.88 -1.42 -7.32
N TYR A 143 -1.47 -2.32 -8.19
CA TYR A 143 -0.14 -2.92 -8.12
C TYR A 143 0.37 -3.30 -9.51
N ASN A 144 1.70 -3.31 -9.66
CA ASN A 144 2.37 -3.79 -10.86
C ASN A 144 3.81 -4.21 -10.53
N PHE A 145 4.48 -4.83 -11.49
CA PHE A 145 5.87 -5.27 -11.34
C PHE A 145 6.89 -4.29 -11.93
N GLU A 146 6.45 -3.14 -12.39
CA GLU A 146 7.33 -2.14 -13.00
C GLU A 146 7.91 -1.16 -12.00
#